data_a60ab25b8eb570d1fc60fab1c942bbaa
#
_entry.id   a60ab25b8eb570d1fc60fab1c942bbaa
#
_cell.length_a   1.000
_cell.length_b   1.000
_cell.length_c   1.000
_cell.angle_alpha   90.00
_cell.angle_beta   90.00
_cell.angle_gamma   90.00
#
_symmetry.space_group_name_H-M   'P 1'
#
loop_
_entity.id
_entity.type
_entity.pdbx_description
1 polymer ?
#
loop_
_entity_poly.entity_id
_entity_poly.type
_entity_poly.pdbx_seq_one_letter_code
_entity_poly.pdbx_strand_id
1 'polypeptide(L)'
;MRIRSVHPVTFIMLLACCLIGCDSAVFDDLSDCPQGVNFHFYSQTPCGQFPDYPSDIRQVRVFAFDEKDVLVSEFSDKKVVLSADYSLSVTLRHTGKLTFVAWGSRNLEAYDFSGFKEGVTTKQEMWVALRLKDRRVSSVPEPLYVGLASISLENREDMGSIYERVSFNMRELTYRVHFTIWPIPDPFPMDEEFVIRIEDDNGVYNFNGQIAFCERFEYVAEATRDTERILKADFTLMKLEEGRNTLISLVNKTTGEILYTANL
;
A
#
# COMPACT_ATOMS: atom_id res chain seq x y z
N MET A 1 7.86 85.09 -18.25
CA MET A 1 7.76 83.64 -18.10
C MET A 1 7.78 83.04 -19.52
N ARG A 2 8.95 82.48 -20.00
CA ARG A 2 9.10 81.94 -21.38
C ARG A 2 8.76 80.45 -21.35
N ILE A 3 7.61 80.09 -21.89
CA ILE A 3 7.23 78.70 -22.16
C ILE A 3 8.06 78.22 -23.34
N ARG A 4 9.04 77.34 -23.09
CA ARG A 4 9.78 76.66 -24.17
C ARG A 4 8.84 75.66 -24.83
N SER A 5 8.56 75.86 -26.10
CA SER A 5 7.83 74.97 -27.00
C SER A 5 8.63 73.65 -27.08
N VAL A 6 8.09 72.58 -26.57
CA VAL A 6 8.62 71.25 -26.77
C VAL A 6 8.26 70.81 -28.20
N HIS A 7 9.27 70.49 -29.01
CA HIS A 7 9.04 70.09 -30.40
C HIS A 7 8.15 68.83 -30.48
N PRO A 8 7.11 68.84 -31.36
CA PRO A 8 6.17 67.72 -31.45
C PRO A 8 6.86 66.37 -31.80
N VAL A 9 8.01 66.43 -32.45
CA VAL A 9 8.83 65.24 -32.82
C VAL A 9 9.38 64.55 -31.56
N THR A 10 9.79 65.28 -30.55
CA THR A 10 10.29 64.69 -29.26
C THR A 10 9.17 64.05 -28.46
N PHE A 11 7.94 64.57 -28.53
CA PHE A 11 6.78 63.98 -27.88
C PHE A 11 6.31 62.70 -28.57
N ILE A 12 6.36 62.65 -29.92
CA ILE A 12 6.03 61.47 -30.72
C ILE A 12 7.08 60.34 -30.49
N MET A 13 8.37 60.69 -30.36
CA MET A 13 9.43 59.72 -30.11
C MET A 13 9.37 59.15 -28.72
N LEU A 14 8.95 59.93 -27.69
CA LEU A 14 8.73 59.44 -26.35
C LEU A 14 7.49 58.51 -26.25
N LEU A 15 6.43 58.84 -27.01
CA LEU A 15 5.21 58.03 -27.07
C LEU A 15 5.45 56.69 -27.80
N ALA A 16 6.32 56.66 -28.84
CA ALA A 16 6.68 55.47 -29.55
C ALA A 16 7.54 54.51 -28.68
N CYS A 17 8.38 54.99 -27.79
CA CYS A 17 9.14 54.17 -26.86
C CYS A 17 8.24 53.49 -25.77
N CYS A 18 7.07 54.07 -25.49
CA CYS A 18 6.10 53.44 -24.53
C CYS A 18 5.27 52.34 -25.18
N LEU A 19 5.25 52.21 -26.53
CA LEU A 19 4.52 51.15 -27.26
C LEU A 19 5.37 49.95 -27.60
N ILE A 20 6.70 49.95 -27.38
CA ILE A 20 7.57 48.79 -27.44
C ILE A 20 7.67 48.23 -25.98
N GLY A 21 6.56 48.17 -25.34
CA GLY A 21 6.44 47.53 -24.01
C GLY A 21 6.45 46.01 -24.19
N CYS A 22 7.54 45.43 -23.83
CA CYS A 22 7.72 44.05 -23.30
C CYS A 22 6.54 43.09 -23.45
N ASP A 23 6.28 42.57 -24.63
CA ASP A 23 5.48 41.34 -24.75
C ASP A 23 6.27 40.12 -24.34
N SER A 24 7.60 40.24 -24.17
CA SER A 24 8.49 39.13 -23.76
C SER A 24 8.82 39.08 -22.28
N ALA A 25 8.28 40.03 -21.47
CA ALA A 25 8.66 40.11 -20.03
C ALA A 25 7.58 39.59 -19.06
N VAL A 26 6.45 39.07 -19.53
CA VAL A 26 5.30 38.75 -18.69
C VAL A 26 4.90 37.26 -18.70
N PHE A 27 5.47 36.47 -19.59
CA PHE A 27 5.20 35.03 -19.59
C PHE A 27 6.50 34.28 -19.35
N ASP A 28 6.68 33.86 -18.07
CA ASP A 28 7.63 32.81 -17.75
C ASP A 28 7.17 31.54 -18.50
N ASP A 29 8.11 30.88 -19.17
CA ASP A 29 7.83 29.55 -19.72
C ASP A 29 7.61 28.58 -18.57
N LEU A 30 6.36 28.18 -18.35
CA LEU A 30 5.96 27.28 -17.28
C LEU A 30 5.97 25.81 -17.70
N SER A 31 6.36 25.49 -18.94
CA SER A 31 6.38 24.13 -19.50
C SER A 31 7.31 23.18 -18.71
N ASP A 32 8.37 23.71 -18.09
CA ASP A 32 9.30 22.95 -17.25
C ASP A 32 8.84 22.81 -15.79
N CYS A 33 7.73 23.44 -15.39
CA CYS A 33 7.23 23.36 -14.04
C CYS A 33 6.81 21.92 -13.71
N PRO A 34 7.27 21.35 -12.56
CA PRO A 34 6.95 19.98 -12.22
C PRO A 34 5.47 19.83 -11.90
N GLN A 35 4.86 18.83 -12.51
CA GLN A 35 3.49 18.41 -12.23
C GLN A 35 3.49 17.01 -11.65
N GLY A 36 2.50 16.69 -10.80
CA GLY A 36 2.49 15.40 -10.15
C GLY A 36 1.28 15.16 -9.27
N VAL A 37 1.46 14.28 -8.31
CA VAL A 37 0.44 13.89 -7.37
C VAL A 37 0.98 13.88 -5.93
N ASN A 38 0.09 14.20 -5.01
CA ASN A 38 0.30 14.07 -3.56
C ASN A 38 -0.52 12.87 -3.07
N PHE A 39 0.15 11.78 -2.73
CA PHE A 39 -0.49 10.59 -2.19
C PHE A 39 -0.74 10.73 -0.70
N HIS A 40 -1.98 10.49 -0.28
CA HIS A 40 -2.40 10.44 1.12
C HIS A 40 -2.91 9.04 1.44
N PHE A 41 -2.62 8.54 2.64
CA PHE A 41 -2.97 7.19 3.07
C PHE A 41 -3.73 7.24 4.38
N TYR A 42 -4.84 6.54 4.46
CA TYR A 42 -5.65 6.38 5.66
C TYR A 42 -6.30 5.00 5.66
N SER A 43 -6.85 4.57 6.77
CA SER A 43 -7.70 3.38 6.88
C SER A 43 -9.04 3.78 7.44
N GLN A 44 -10.10 3.38 6.79
CA GLN A 44 -11.45 3.65 7.27
C GLN A 44 -12.37 2.49 6.89
N THR A 45 -12.99 1.88 7.91
CA THR A 45 -14.03 0.88 7.70
C THR A 45 -15.35 1.55 7.30
N PRO A 46 -16.29 0.85 6.64
CA PRO A 46 -17.59 1.41 6.28
C PRO A 46 -18.40 1.95 7.47
N CYS A 47 -18.16 1.43 8.68
CA CYS A 47 -18.83 1.86 9.90
C CYS A 47 -18.01 2.88 10.72
N GLY A 48 -16.79 3.20 10.29
CA GLY A 48 -15.92 4.16 10.97
C GLY A 48 -16.35 5.59 10.67
N GLN A 49 -16.49 6.42 11.71
CA GLN A 49 -16.83 7.85 11.54
C GLN A 49 -15.64 8.69 11.07
N PHE A 50 -14.42 8.31 11.44
CA PHE A 50 -13.20 9.05 11.13
C PHE A 50 -12.15 8.13 10.52
N PRO A 51 -11.26 8.66 9.67
CA PRO A 51 -10.11 7.91 9.19
C PRO A 51 -9.14 7.62 10.34
N ASP A 52 -8.52 6.45 10.29
CA ASP A 52 -7.40 6.04 11.12
C ASP A 52 -6.10 6.09 10.31
N TYR A 53 -4.98 6.22 11.00
CA TYR A 53 -3.64 6.28 10.40
C TYR A 53 -2.77 5.16 10.99
N PRO A 54 -2.80 3.94 10.41
CA PRO A 54 -2.15 2.77 10.98
C PRO A 54 -0.67 2.99 11.22
N SER A 55 -0.24 2.90 12.48
CA SER A 55 1.16 3.06 12.89
C SER A 55 2.06 1.93 12.39
N ASP A 56 1.46 0.82 11.94
CA ASP A 56 2.14 -0.33 11.34
C ASP A 56 2.56 -0.09 9.90
N ILE A 57 2.06 0.94 9.23
CA ILE A 57 2.54 1.32 7.91
C ILE A 57 3.77 2.21 8.08
N ARG A 58 4.95 1.63 7.86
CA ARG A 58 6.24 2.31 7.90
C ARG A 58 6.92 2.42 6.54
N GLN A 59 6.41 1.66 5.58
CA GLN A 59 6.86 1.62 4.19
C GLN A 59 5.64 1.59 3.29
N VAL A 60 5.70 2.33 2.21
CA VAL A 60 4.70 2.30 1.14
C VAL A 60 5.37 2.12 -0.21
N ARG A 61 4.67 1.44 -1.11
CA ARG A 61 5.05 1.26 -2.50
C ARG A 61 3.82 1.47 -3.36
N VAL A 62 3.88 2.40 -4.31
CA VAL A 62 2.76 2.81 -5.14
C VAL A 62 3.11 2.56 -6.60
N PHE A 63 2.21 1.90 -7.32
CA PHE A 63 2.32 1.60 -8.74
C PHE A 63 1.27 2.39 -9.48
N ALA A 64 1.67 3.09 -10.54
CA ALA A 64 0.81 3.86 -11.42
C ALA A 64 0.59 3.10 -12.73
N PHE A 65 -0.66 2.95 -13.14
CA PHE A 65 -1.07 2.29 -14.37
C PHE A 65 -1.86 3.26 -15.24
N ASP A 66 -1.64 3.23 -16.55
CA ASP A 66 -2.38 4.02 -17.52
C ASP A 66 -3.80 3.46 -17.78
N GLU A 67 -4.51 4.05 -18.73
CA GLU A 67 -5.86 3.64 -19.13
C GLU A 67 -5.94 2.23 -19.75
N LYS A 68 -4.79 1.69 -20.20
CA LYS A 68 -4.65 0.32 -20.73
C LYS A 68 -4.21 -0.67 -19.66
N ASP A 69 -4.18 -0.23 -18.39
CA ASP A 69 -3.68 -0.99 -17.25
C ASP A 69 -2.18 -1.34 -17.35
N VAL A 70 -1.38 -0.60 -18.13
CA VAL A 70 0.08 -0.80 -18.24
C VAL A 70 0.80 0.05 -17.20
N LEU A 71 1.80 -0.51 -16.54
CA LEU A 71 2.62 0.17 -15.54
C LEU A 71 3.39 1.32 -16.18
N VAL A 72 3.21 2.53 -15.67
CA VAL A 72 3.89 3.75 -16.13
C VAL A 72 4.91 4.29 -15.15
N SER A 73 4.75 4.03 -13.86
CA SER A 73 5.72 4.44 -12.84
C SER A 73 5.54 3.70 -11.53
N GLU A 74 6.62 3.66 -10.73
CA GLU A 74 6.64 3.13 -9.38
C GLU A 74 7.24 4.16 -8.43
N PHE A 75 6.64 4.29 -7.24
CA PHE A 75 7.07 5.20 -6.18
C PHE A 75 7.15 4.45 -4.85
N SER A 76 8.06 4.86 -3.97
CA SER A 76 8.18 4.26 -2.64
C SER A 76 8.67 5.25 -1.61
N ASP A 77 8.22 5.07 -0.35
CA ASP A 77 8.82 5.68 0.82
C ASP A 77 9.05 4.59 1.88
N LYS A 78 10.27 4.57 2.44
CA LYS A 78 10.70 3.58 3.44
C LYS A 78 10.72 4.14 4.87
N LYS A 79 10.27 5.38 5.07
CA LYS A 79 10.27 6.07 6.38
C LYS A 79 8.95 6.76 6.68
N VAL A 80 7.87 6.07 6.39
CA VAL A 80 6.50 6.59 6.54
C VAL A 80 6.13 6.71 8.02
N VAL A 81 5.50 7.85 8.36
CA VAL A 81 4.77 8.06 9.61
C VAL A 81 3.41 8.63 9.23
N LEU A 82 2.40 7.75 9.14
CA LEU A 82 1.08 8.16 8.71
C LEU A 82 0.44 9.14 9.69
N SER A 83 -0.15 10.18 9.16
CA SER A 83 -0.97 11.18 9.84
C SER A 83 -1.87 11.88 8.83
N ALA A 84 -2.77 12.73 9.29
CA ALA A 84 -3.60 13.57 8.40
C ALA A 84 -2.77 14.47 7.47
N ASP A 85 -1.58 14.88 7.92
CA ASP A 85 -0.69 15.80 7.22
C ASP A 85 0.37 15.08 6.37
N TYR A 86 0.52 13.74 6.53
CA TYR A 86 1.49 12.99 5.73
C TYR A 86 1.06 12.95 4.28
N SER A 87 1.99 13.27 3.39
CA SER A 87 1.83 13.06 1.95
C SER A 87 3.13 12.65 1.30
N LEU A 88 3.04 11.75 0.34
CA LEU A 88 4.13 11.38 -0.55
C LEU A 88 3.95 12.16 -1.86
N SER A 89 4.74 13.22 -2.05
CA SER A 89 4.73 14.04 -3.26
C SER A 89 5.62 13.44 -4.33
N VAL A 90 5.08 13.18 -5.51
CA VAL A 90 5.80 12.58 -6.63
C VAL A 90 5.53 13.36 -7.92
N THR A 91 6.58 13.58 -8.72
CA THR A 91 6.44 14.12 -10.06
C THR A 91 5.98 13.03 -11.00
N LEU A 92 4.96 13.32 -11.80
CA LEU A 92 4.38 12.37 -12.75
C LEU A 92 4.02 13.11 -14.04
N ARG A 93 4.67 12.75 -15.14
CA ARG A 93 4.48 13.41 -16.46
C ARG A 93 3.39 12.77 -17.32
N HIS A 94 2.73 11.71 -16.82
CA HIS A 94 1.66 11.03 -17.56
C HIS A 94 0.35 11.79 -17.38
N THR A 95 -0.37 11.96 -18.49
CA THR A 95 -1.71 12.55 -18.55
C THR A 95 -2.76 11.48 -18.85
N GLY A 96 -4.04 11.82 -18.71
CA GLY A 96 -5.14 10.89 -18.90
C GLY A 96 -5.55 10.18 -17.62
N LYS A 97 -6.32 9.11 -17.75
CA LYS A 97 -6.79 8.33 -16.61
C LYS A 97 -5.68 7.43 -16.08
N LEU A 98 -5.38 7.60 -14.80
CA LEU A 98 -4.42 6.77 -14.08
C LEU A 98 -5.10 6.01 -12.96
N THR A 99 -4.68 4.76 -12.78
CA THR A 99 -5.05 3.92 -11.63
C THR A 99 -3.81 3.65 -10.80
N PHE A 100 -3.92 3.84 -9.49
CA PHE A 100 -2.82 3.60 -8.56
C PHE A 100 -3.14 2.42 -7.66
N VAL A 101 -2.15 1.58 -7.42
CA VAL A 101 -2.18 0.50 -6.44
C VAL A 101 -1.11 0.77 -5.40
N ALA A 102 -1.52 0.94 -4.14
CA ALA A 102 -0.62 1.18 -3.03
C ALA A 102 -0.54 -0.05 -2.13
N TRP A 103 0.68 -0.45 -1.77
CA TRP A 103 0.97 -1.45 -0.76
C TRP A 103 1.67 -0.80 0.42
N GLY A 104 1.27 -1.17 1.63
CA GLY A 104 1.84 -0.65 2.86
C GLY A 104 2.13 -1.76 3.86
N SER A 105 3.21 -1.63 4.64
CA SER A 105 3.59 -2.58 5.68
C SER A 105 4.57 -1.91 6.65
N ARG A 106 4.82 -2.55 7.78
CA ARG A 106 5.96 -2.22 8.63
C ARG A 106 7.28 -2.56 7.93
N ASN A 107 7.29 -3.69 7.21
CA ASN A 107 8.43 -4.13 6.41
C ASN A 107 7.96 -4.84 5.13
N LEU A 108 8.00 -4.16 3.99
CA LEU A 108 7.62 -4.72 2.69
C LEU A 108 8.63 -5.78 2.18
N GLU A 109 9.81 -5.86 2.76
CA GLU A 109 10.81 -6.91 2.41
C GLU A 109 10.41 -8.30 2.93
N ALA A 110 9.40 -8.39 3.81
CA ALA A 110 8.79 -9.66 4.23
C ALA A 110 7.92 -10.30 3.12
N TYR A 111 7.71 -9.59 2.02
CA TYR A 111 6.89 -10.01 0.90
C TYR A 111 7.69 -10.01 -0.39
N ASP A 112 7.35 -10.93 -1.28
CA ASP A 112 7.85 -10.96 -2.65
C ASP A 112 6.82 -10.29 -3.56
N PHE A 113 7.31 -9.40 -4.43
CA PHE A 113 6.51 -8.76 -5.45
C PHE A 113 6.82 -9.39 -6.81
N SER A 114 5.81 -9.50 -7.68
CA SER A 114 6.05 -9.85 -9.09
C SER A 114 7.04 -8.87 -9.71
N GLY A 115 7.82 -9.33 -10.68
CA GLY A 115 8.73 -8.45 -11.40
C GLY A 115 7.94 -7.40 -12.19
N PHE A 116 8.30 -6.11 -12.01
CA PHE A 116 7.64 -5.00 -12.68
C PHE A 116 8.57 -4.38 -13.71
N LYS A 117 8.01 -4.09 -14.89
CA LYS A 117 8.71 -3.39 -15.96
C LYS A 117 7.77 -2.32 -16.54
N GLU A 118 8.16 -1.05 -16.41
CA GLU A 118 7.44 0.08 -16.97
C GLU A 118 7.25 -0.08 -18.48
N GLY A 119 6.06 0.27 -18.96
CA GLY A 119 5.63 0.13 -20.34
C GLY A 119 5.32 -1.29 -20.81
N VAL A 120 5.43 -2.31 -19.93
CA VAL A 120 5.24 -3.72 -20.28
C VAL A 120 4.28 -4.42 -19.33
N THR A 121 4.54 -4.37 -18.02
CA THR A 121 3.76 -5.12 -17.02
C THR A 121 2.36 -4.52 -16.87
N THR A 122 1.35 -5.37 -16.91
CA THR A 122 -0.04 -4.96 -16.70
C THR A 122 -0.44 -5.10 -15.23
N LYS A 123 -1.46 -4.35 -14.83
CA LYS A 123 -2.02 -4.40 -13.47
C LYS A 123 -2.49 -5.81 -13.08
N GLN A 124 -3.04 -6.55 -14.03
CA GLN A 124 -3.53 -7.92 -13.84
C GLN A 124 -2.41 -8.93 -13.55
N GLU A 125 -1.18 -8.64 -14.00
CA GLU A 125 0.00 -9.47 -13.73
C GLU A 125 0.63 -9.17 -12.36
N MET A 126 0.13 -8.13 -11.66
CA MET A 126 0.61 -7.78 -10.33
C MET A 126 0.18 -8.81 -9.29
N TRP A 127 1.16 -9.30 -8.53
CA TRP A 127 0.92 -10.07 -7.32
C TRP A 127 1.93 -9.72 -6.23
N VAL A 128 1.50 -9.95 -5.00
CA VAL A 128 2.32 -9.83 -3.78
C VAL A 128 2.18 -11.14 -3.01
N ALA A 129 3.29 -11.75 -2.64
CA ALA A 129 3.32 -13.03 -1.96
C ALA A 129 4.03 -12.94 -0.61
N LEU A 130 3.48 -13.62 0.39
CA LEU A 130 4.15 -13.84 1.66
C LEU A 130 5.41 -14.67 1.42
N ARG A 131 6.54 -14.22 1.94
CA ARG A 131 7.80 -14.95 1.80
C ARG A 131 7.82 -16.18 2.71
N LEU A 132 7.99 -17.33 2.10
CA LEU A 132 8.00 -18.63 2.77
C LEU A 132 9.40 -19.23 2.78
N LYS A 133 9.67 -20.06 3.79
CA LYS A 133 10.84 -20.94 3.85
C LYS A 133 10.36 -22.38 4.07
N ASP A 134 10.71 -23.28 3.17
CA ASP A 134 10.31 -24.70 3.24
C ASP A 134 8.78 -24.89 3.41
N ARG A 135 7.99 -24.11 2.68
CA ARG A 135 6.51 -24.07 2.76
C ARG A 135 5.98 -23.70 4.15
N ARG A 136 6.74 -22.95 4.91
CA ARG A 136 6.35 -22.43 6.23
C ARG A 136 6.59 -20.94 6.28
N VAL A 137 5.75 -20.28 7.07
CA VAL A 137 5.99 -18.89 7.45
C VAL A 137 7.18 -18.86 8.38
N SER A 138 8.28 -18.22 7.97
CA SER A 138 9.55 -18.20 8.71
C SER A 138 9.53 -17.27 9.93
N SER A 139 8.58 -16.37 9.98
CA SER A 139 8.38 -15.40 11.07
C SER A 139 6.92 -14.98 11.10
N VAL A 140 6.50 -14.29 12.16
CA VAL A 140 5.15 -13.68 12.21
C VAL A 140 4.98 -12.77 10.99
N PRO A 141 3.93 -12.94 10.16
CA PRO A 141 3.67 -12.06 9.03
C PRO A 141 3.58 -10.60 9.49
N GLU A 142 4.28 -9.72 8.80
CA GLU A 142 4.13 -8.28 9.02
C GLU A 142 2.74 -7.83 8.52
N PRO A 143 2.09 -6.87 9.18
CA PRO A 143 0.84 -6.32 8.68
C PRO A 143 0.99 -5.86 7.23
N LEU A 144 0.10 -6.32 6.35
CA LEU A 144 0.07 -5.96 4.93
C LEU A 144 -1.21 -5.20 4.62
N TYR A 145 -1.06 -4.07 3.95
CA TYR A 145 -2.17 -3.20 3.55
C TYR A 145 -2.17 -2.99 2.04
N VAL A 146 -3.35 -2.86 1.48
CA VAL A 146 -3.54 -2.51 0.07
C VAL A 146 -4.59 -1.41 -0.07
N GLY A 147 -4.35 -0.47 -0.99
CA GLY A 147 -5.28 0.58 -1.36
C GLY A 147 -5.28 0.84 -2.86
N LEU A 148 -6.43 1.19 -3.40
CA LEU A 148 -6.59 1.58 -4.80
C LEU A 148 -7.15 2.99 -4.88
N ALA A 149 -6.67 3.74 -5.87
CA ALA A 149 -7.18 5.05 -6.20
C ALA A 149 -7.09 5.29 -7.71
N SER A 150 -7.88 6.22 -8.23
CA SER A 150 -7.82 6.61 -9.63
C SER A 150 -8.01 8.11 -9.75
N ILE A 151 -7.35 8.72 -10.73
CA ILE A 151 -7.50 10.12 -11.09
C ILE A 151 -7.42 10.28 -12.60
N SER A 152 -7.95 11.38 -13.12
CA SER A 152 -7.70 11.82 -14.50
C SER A 152 -6.86 13.09 -14.42
N LEU A 153 -5.63 13.02 -14.93
CA LEU A 153 -4.72 14.15 -14.99
C LEU A 153 -4.81 14.82 -16.38
N GLU A 154 -5.03 16.13 -16.34
CA GLU A 154 -5.00 16.95 -17.55
C GLU A 154 -3.59 17.54 -17.73
N ASN A 155 -3.22 17.79 -18.98
CA ASN A 155 -2.02 18.58 -19.26
C ASN A 155 -2.30 20.06 -18.92
N ARG A 156 -1.52 20.62 -18.00
CA ARG A 156 -1.68 21.98 -17.49
C ARG A 156 -0.35 22.74 -17.51
N GLU A 157 0.40 22.59 -18.61
CA GLU A 157 1.71 23.22 -18.79
C GLU A 157 1.68 24.75 -18.54
N ASP A 158 0.55 25.38 -18.81
CA ASP A 158 0.38 26.84 -18.68
C ASP A 158 0.12 27.30 -17.21
N MET A 159 -0.03 26.38 -16.27
CA MET A 159 -0.47 26.71 -14.91
C MET A 159 0.63 26.58 -13.84
N GLY A 160 1.87 26.30 -14.25
CA GLY A 160 2.99 26.13 -13.33
C GLY A 160 2.97 24.78 -12.61
N SER A 161 3.56 24.74 -11.40
CA SER A 161 3.63 23.50 -10.61
C SER A 161 2.28 23.14 -10.01
N ILE A 162 1.70 22.01 -10.41
CA ILE A 162 0.44 21.49 -9.91
C ILE A 162 0.63 20.06 -9.40
N TYR A 163 0.14 19.81 -8.18
CA TYR A 163 0.10 18.48 -7.58
C TYR A 163 -1.32 18.14 -7.16
N GLU A 164 -1.91 17.19 -7.88
CA GLU A 164 -3.26 16.72 -7.57
C GLU A 164 -3.27 15.77 -6.38
N ARG A 165 -4.32 15.84 -5.56
CA ARG A 165 -4.46 14.98 -4.39
C ARG A 165 -5.05 13.62 -4.76
N VAL A 166 -4.36 12.55 -4.37
CA VAL A 166 -4.81 11.16 -4.49
C VAL A 166 -4.82 10.51 -3.12
N SER A 167 -5.96 9.98 -2.69
CA SER A 167 -6.12 9.40 -1.36
C SER A 167 -6.42 7.90 -1.44
N PHE A 168 -5.69 7.10 -0.64
CA PHE A 168 -5.86 5.65 -0.55
C PHE A 168 -6.53 5.27 0.78
N ASN A 169 -7.64 4.56 0.69
CA ASN A 169 -8.17 3.84 1.84
C ASN A 169 -7.45 2.49 1.92
N MET A 170 -6.51 2.38 2.86
CA MET A 170 -5.64 1.23 3.05
C MET A 170 -6.35 0.15 3.86
N ARG A 171 -6.59 -1.01 3.24
CA ARG A 171 -7.25 -2.16 3.86
C ARG A 171 -6.21 -3.17 4.31
N GLU A 172 -6.25 -3.56 5.59
CA GLU A 172 -5.39 -4.61 6.14
C GLU A 172 -5.76 -5.99 5.57
N LEU A 173 -4.75 -6.79 5.25
CA LEU A 173 -4.84 -8.16 4.74
C LEU A 173 -4.28 -9.19 5.74
N THR A 174 -4.06 -8.78 6.98
CA THR A 174 -3.60 -9.65 8.05
C THR A 174 -4.61 -9.69 9.19
N TYR A 175 -4.73 -10.85 9.83
CA TYR A 175 -5.62 -11.06 10.96
C TYR A 175 -4.83 -11.54 12.19
N ARG A 176 -5.23 -11.07 13.35
CA ARG A 176 -4.74 -11.56 14.64
C ARG A 176 -5.76 -12.53 15.19
N VAL A 177 -5.35 -13.78 15.44
CA VAL A 177 -6.22 -14.86 15.87
C VAL A 177 -5.68 -15.46 17.15
N HIS A 178 -6.54 -15.54 18.19
CA HIS A 178 -6.26 -16.18 19.45
C HIS A 178 -6.96 -17.52 19.52
N PHE A 179 -6.21 -18.59 19.76
CA PHE A 179 -6.76 -19.89 20.01
C PHE A 179 -6.72 -20.20 21.50
N THR A 180 -7.84 -20.71 22.01
CA THR A 180 -7.96 -21.28 23.35
C THR A 180 -8.50 -22.68 23.18
N ILE A 181 -7.72 -23.69 23.60
CA ILE A 181 -8.04 -25.10 23.43
C ILE A 181 -8.29 -25.72 24.81
N TRP A 182 -9.43 -26.37 24.94
CA TRP A 182 -9.88 -27.05 26.13
C TRP A 182 -9.84 -28.56 25.88
N PRO A 183 -9.19 -29.36 26.71
CA PRO A 183 -9.19 -30.81 26.56
C PRO A 183 -10.55 -31.39 26.94
N ILE A 184 -10.96 -32.41 26.20
CA ILE A 184 -12.16 -33.22 26.49
C ILE A 184 -11.83 -34.67 26.14
N PRO A 185 -11.95 -35.65 27.10
CA PRO A 185 -12.38 -35.51 28.49
C PRO A 185 -11.23 -35.22 29.48
N ASP A 186 -9.99 -35.59 29.14
CA ASP A 186 -8.84 -35.57 30.06
C ASP A 186 -7.95 -34.34 29.89
N PRO A 187 -7.27 -33.87 30.96
CA PRO A 187 -6.32 -32.76 30.84
C PRO A 187 -5.11 -33.16 29.99
N PHE A 188 -4.52 -32.17 29.32
CA PHE A 188 -3.27 -32.37 28.57
C PHE A 188 -2.14 -32.80 29.49
N PRO A 189 -1.33 -33.83 29.13
CA PRO A 189 -0.17 -34.22 29.91
C PRO A 189 0.75 -33.07 30.26
N MET A 190 1.20 -32.95 31.48
CA MET A 190 1.95 -31.80 31.99
C MET A 190 3.38 -31.73 31.45
N ASP A 191 3.93 -32.86 31.04
CA ASP A 191 5.29 -33.06 30.55
C ASP A 191 5.36 -33.00 29.02
N GLU A 192 4.23 -32.78 28.34
CA GLU A 192 4.18 -32.67 26.90
C GLU A 192 4.08 -31.23 26.41
N GLU A 193 4.76 -30.94 25.31
CA GLU A 193 4.69 -29.67 24.57
C GLU A 193 3.85 -29.81 23.31
N PHE A 194 3.10 -28.77 23.00
CA PHE A 194 2.19 -28.76 21.85
C PHE A 194 2.48 -27.56 20.94
N VAL A 195 2.22 -27.77 19.65
CA VAL A 195 2.18 -26.72 18.64
C VAL A 195 0.82 -26.71 17.97
N ILE A 196 0.37 -25.52 17.61
CA ILE A 196 -0.76 -25.35 16.72
C ILE A 196 -0.21 -25.11 15.33
N ARG A 197 -0.75 -25.84 14.35
CA ARG A 197 -0.42 -25.71 12.94
C ARG A 197 -1.67 -25.27 12.19
N ILE A 198 -1.52 -24.26 11.32
CA ILE A 198 -2.58 -23.82 10.43
C ILE A 198 -2.06 -23.97 9.00
N GLU A 199 -2.79 -24.71 8.18
CA GLU A 199 -2.49 -24.92 6.77
C GLU A 199 -3.49 -24.15 5.92
N ASP A 200 -2.99 -23.30 5.02
CA ASP A 200 -3.81 -22.49 4.12
C ASP A 200 -3.06 -22.24 2.79
N ASP A 201 -3.76 -21.70 1.81
CA ASP A 201 -3.23 -21.25 0.52
C ASP A 201 -3.47 -19.73 0.31
N ASN A 202 -3.49 -18.96 1.40
CA ASN A 202 -3.81 -17.53 1.47
C ASN A 202 -2.59 -16.61 1.36
N GLY A 203 -1.47 -17.07 0.86
CA GLY A 203 -0.20 -16.33 0.86
C GLY A 203 0.04 -15.40 -0.30
N VAL A 204 -0.80 -15.40 -1.35
CA VAL A 204 -0.62 -14.59 -2.58
C VAL A 204 -1.83 -13.72 -2.83
N TYR A 205 -1.60 -12.47 -3.17
CA TYR A 205 -2.63 -11.47 -3.44
C TYR A 205 -2.43 -10.80 -4.79
N ASN A 206 -3.52 -10.57 -5.51
CA ASN A 206 -3.51 -9.75 -6.72
C ASN A 206 -3.53 -8.24 -6.39
N PHE A 207 -3.54 -7.40 -7.41
CA PHE A 207 -3.45 -5.94 -7.29
C PHE A 207 -4.55 -5.30 -6.41
N ASN A 208 -5.69 -5.94 -6.23
CA ASN A 208 -6.80 -5.43 -5.41
C ASN A 208 -6.91 -6.12 -4.04
N GLY A 209 -5.93 -6.93 -3.64
CA GLY A 209 -5.90 -7.62 -2.36
C GLY A 209 -6.87 -8.79 -2.26
N GLN A 210 -7.22 -9.40 -3.38
CA GLN A 210 -7.91 -10.69 -3.40
C GLN A 210 -6.87 -11.82 -3.38
N ILE A 211 -7.19 -12.89 -2.66
CA ILE A 211 -6.33 -14.07 -2.61
C ILE A 211 -6.24 -14.68 -4.02
N ALA A 212 -5.01 -14.83 -4.50
CA ALA A 212 -4.69 -15.56 -5.72
C ALA A 212 -4.28 -17.00 -5.38
N PHE A 213 -4.20 -17.86 -6.41
CA PHE A 213 -3.77 -19.23 -6.20
C PHE A 213 -2.31 -19.29 -5.72
N CYS A 214 -2.07 -20.07 -4.67
CA CYS A 214 -0.75 -20.52 -4.26
C CYS A 214 -0.81 -21.97 -3.73
N GLU A 215 0.34 -22.61 -3.58
CA GLU A 215 0.42 -23.89 -2.88
C GLU A 215 0.15 -23.71 -1.40
N ARG A 216 -0.42 -24.74 -0.77
CA ARG A 216 -0.64 -24.74 0.69
C ARG A 216 0.68 -24.67 1.45
N PHE A 217 0.66 -23.92 2.54
CA PHE A 217 1.80 -23.73 3.44
C PHE A 217 1.32 -23.68 4.90
N GLU A 218 2.25 -23.67 5.83
CA GLU A 218 1.98 -23.78 7.25
C GLU A 218 2.34 -22.50 8.01
N TYR A 219 1.44 -22.09 8.89
CA TYR A 219 1.74 -21.24 10.05
C TYR A 219 1.89 -22.16 11.26
N VAL A 220 2.92 -21.94 12.07
CA VAL A 220 3.17 -22.76 13.26
C VAL A 220 3.41 -21.85 14.46
N ALA A 221 2.70 -22.09 15.55
CA ALA A 221 2.93 -21.41 16.83
C ALA A 221 3.02 -22.43 17.97
N GLU A 222 3.90 -22.17 18.92
CA GLU A 222 3.96 -22.93 20.15
C GLU A 222 2.72 -22.66 21.00
N ALA A 223 2.07 -23.72 21.49
CA ALA A 223 0.97 -23.58 22.41
C ALA A 223 1.52 -23.33 23.82
N THR A 224 1.12 -22.23 24.42
CA THR A 224 1.45 -21.90 25.82
C THR A 224 0.38 -22.46 26.75
N ARG A 225 0.83 -23.04 27.87
CA ARG A 225 -0.07 -23.56 28.89
C ARG A 225 -0.50 -22.44 29.84
N ASP A 226 -1.80 -22.13 29.86
CA ASP A 226 -2.35 -21.13 30.77
C ASP A 226 -2.75 -21.77 32.12
N THR A 227 -3.35 -22.96 32.07
CA THR A 227 -3.68 -23.79 33.21
C THR A 227 -3.43 -25.25 32.85
N GLU A 228 -3.61 -26.18 33.81
CA GLU A 228 -3.52 -27.63 33.53
C GLU A 228 -4.45 -28.09 32.40
N ARG A 229 -5.48 -27.30 32.09
CA ARG A 229 -6.53 -27.65 31.13
C ARG A 229 -6.66 -26.69 29.96
N ILE A 230 -5.81 -25.70 29.85
CA ILE A 230 -5.97 -24.68 28.76
C ILE A 230 -4.65 -24.49 28.07
N LEU A 231 -4.67 -24.70 26.75
CA LEU A 231 -3.60 -24.29 25.84
C LEU A 231 -4.03 -23.05 25.06
N LYS A 232 -3.11 -22.12 24.88
CA LYS A 232 -3.31 -20.89 24.10
C LYS A 232 -2.23 -20.74 23.04
N ALA A 233 -2.62 -20.20 21.89
CA ALA A 233 -1.67 -19.75 20.89
C ALA A 233 -2.20 -18.52 20.15
N ASP A 234 -1.26 -17.63 19.82
CA ASP A 234 -1.52 -16.39 19.09
C ASP A 234 -0.91 -16.47 17.71
N PHE A 235 -1.68 -16.06 16.72
CA PHE A 235 -1.25 -16.01 15.34
C PHE A 235 -1.47 -14.63 14.75
N THR A 236 -0.57 -14.20 13.90
CA THR A 236 -0.86 -13.27 12.81
C THR A 236 -0.91 -14.08 11.53
N LEU A 237 -2.05 -14.09 10.87
CA LEU A 237 -2.31 -14.83 9.64
C LEU A 237 -2.58 -13.85 8.51
N MET A 238 -2.31 -14.27 7.30
CA MET A 238 -2.86 -13.59 6.14
C MET A 238 -4.39 -13.76 6.13
N LYS A 239 -5.09 -12.90 5.40
CA LYS A 239 -6.56 -12.84 5.33
C LYS A 239 -7.18 -14.22 5.15
N LEU A 240 -8.13 -14.56 6.01
CA LEU A 240 -8.96 -15.76 5.89
C LEU A 240 -10.22 -15.42 5.08
N GLU A 241 -10.67 -16.34 4.24
CA GLU A 241 -11.89 -16.22 3.45
C GLU A 241 -12.78 -17.44 3.67
N GLU A 242 -14.08 -17.19 3.82
CA GLU A 242 -15.09 -18.23 3.93
C GLU A 242 -15.07 -19.15 2.70
N GLY A 243 -15.26 -20.47 2.93
CA GLY A 243 -15.28 -21.49 1.87
C GLY A 243 -13.90 -21.97 1.41
N ARG A 244 -12.81 -21.44 1.99
CA ARG A 244 -11.47 -22.03 1.82
C ARG A 244 -11.25 -23.12 2.86
N ASN A 245 -10.46 -24.15 2.49
CA ASN A 245 -10.17 -25.26 3.38
C ASN A 245 -9.00 -24.97 4.32
N THR A 246 -9.11 -23.91 5.12
CA THR A 246 -8.12 -23.60 6.16
C THR A 246 -8.18 -24.66 7.23
N LEU A 247 -7.09 -25.39 7.46
CA LEU A 247 -7.03 -26.50 8.40
C LEU A 247 -6.23 -26.09 9.63
N ILE A 248 -6.82 -26.26 10.82
CA ILE A 248 -6.11 -26.12 12.10
C ILE A 248 -5.84 -27.50 12.67
N SER A 249 -4.64 -27.72 13.22
CA SER A 249 -4.25 -28.95 13.89
C SER A 249 -3.53 -28.65 15.20
N LEU A 250 -3.86 -29.42 16.25
CA LEU A 250 -3.09 -29.50 17.48
C LEU A 250 -2.14 -30.70 17.38
N VAL A 251 -0.86 -30.46 17.54
CA VAL A 251 0.19 -31.46 17.32
C VAL A 251 1.08 -31.56 18.56
N ASN A 252 1.34 -32.78 19.00
CA ASN A 252 2.36 -33.03 20.01
C ASN A 252 3.75 -32.71 19.41
N LYS A 253 4.47 -31.79 20.02
CA LYS A 253 5.75 -31.29 19.49
C LYS A 253 6.85 -32.36 19.46
N THR A 254 6.82 -33.30 20.41
CA THR A 254 7.83 -34.34 20.56
C THR A 254 7.60 -35.53 19.63
N THR A 255 6.36 -36.01 19.58
CA THR A 255 6.01 -37.21 18.80
C THR A 255 5.60 -36.90 17.36
N GLY A 256 5.17 -35.67 17.08
CA GLY A 256 4.57 -35.29 15.81
C GLY A 256 3.13 -35.78 15.63
N GLU A 257 2.54 -36.38 16.66
CA GLU A 257 1.16 -36.89 16.61
C GLU A 257 0.16 -35.74 16.52
N ILE A 258 -0.80 -35.88 15.60
CA ILE A 258 -1.91 -34.93 15.46
C ILE A 258 -3.03 -35.39 16.40
N LEU A 259 -3.28 -34.60 17.44
CA LEU A 259 -4.32 -34.89 18.44
C LEU A 259 -5.70 -34.42 18.02
N TYR A 260 -5.76 -33.35 17.26
CA TYR A 260 -7.00 -32.75 16.80
C TYR A 260 -6.83 -32.03 15.49
N THR A 261 -7.85 -32.04 14.66
CA THR A 261 -7.90 -31.29 13.40
C THR A 261 -9.30 -30.77 13.15
N ALA A 262 -9.42 -29.53 12.68
CA ALA A 262 -10.67 -28.90 12.28
C ALA A 262 -10.48 -27.98 11.09
N ASN A 263 -11.55 -27.73 10.36
CA ASN A 263 -11.62 -26.63 9.38
C ASN A 263 -12.01 -25.33 10.13
N LEU A 264 -11.36 -24.22 9.74
CA LEU A 264 -11.68 -22.86 10.20
C LEU A 264 -12.71 -22.20 9.29
#